data_1135379d6ede0b9291540abd9cf8abdf
#
_entry.id   1135379d6ede0b9291540abd9cf8abdf
#
_cell.length_a   1.000
_cell.length_b   1.000
_cell.length_c   1.000
_cell.angle_alpha   90.00
_cell.angle_beta   90.00
_cell.angle_gamma   90.00
#
_symmetry.space_group_name_H-M   'P 1'
#
loop_
_entity.id
_entity.type
_entity.pdbx_description
1 polymer ?
#
loop_
_entity_poly.entity_id
_entity_poly.type
_entity_poly.pdbx_seq_one_letter_code
_entity_poly.pdbx_strand_id
1 'polypeptide(L)'
;MASADGQAKPELPPFKPLPQKAPDISVERRPDGVVLVRSNHAPGAGPRTIAHLLAERAALFPDRPYLQQRLPGHGPWVGPSYGEAFRAAEGIAQWLLDRGLGKDDSVMVLSANSVEHALVMHGCYQSGVPIAPISPAYSLISSDHAKLKHCFATVKPKAVFAQSGTQFARAFETLRALDPSLFFVTVDGTEGSTPLSELVETAPTGDVAVAREMLNNHSVAKYLFTSGSTGMPKGVPQTHGMMAAVIAGTGGLISPDAPPPDGVPQALDWMPWSHISAGNIGFNGILWAGGTLYLDEGKPLPGQFETTIKNLYDVSPSSFGSAPIAFGMLAEAMERDPKLRRSFFKNLRTLGYGG
;
A
#
# COMPACT_ATOMS: atom_id res chain seq x y z
N MET A 1 30.65 15.57 21.66
CA MET A 1 30.61 16.97 22.13
C MET A 1 29.84 16.97 23.44
N ALA A 2 30.47 17.38 24.54
CA ALA A 2 29.84 17.49 25.84
C ALA A 2 28.80 18.64 25.79
N SER A 3 27.67 18.46 26.43
CA SER A 3 26.69 19.54 26.63
C SER A 3 27.29 20.59 27.57
N ALA A 4 26.91 21.85 27.44
CA ALA A 4 27.44 22.98 28.21
C ALA A 4 27.30 22.85 29.74
N ASP A 5 26.54 21.87 30.25
CA ASP A 5 26.26 21.66 31.68
C ASP A 5 27.07 20.52 32.33
N GLY A 6 28.04 19.94 31.66
CA GLY A 6 28.92 18.91 32.28
C GLY A 6 28.22 17.63 32.77
N GLN A 7 26.93 17.47 32.53
CA GLN A 7 26.24 16.21 32.86
C GLN A 7 26.51 15.17 31.77
N ALA A 8 27.04 14.01 32.17
CA ALA A 8 27.17 12.86 31.27
C ALA A 8 25.81 12.55 30.68
N LYS A 9 25.72 12.46 29.35
CA LYS A 9 24.48 11.99 28.70
C LYS A 9 24.14 10.61 29.27
N PRO A 10 22.88 10.40 29.66
CA PRO A 10 22.47 9.07 30.14
C PRO A 10 22.82 8.03 29.08
N GLU A 11 23.47 6.96 29.49
CA GLU A 11 23.77 5.83 28.63
C GLU A 11 22.45 5.26 28.12
N LEU A 12 22.25 5.36 26.80
CA LEU A 12 21.03 4.82 26.18
C LEU A 12 21.09 3.29 26.21
N PRO A 13 19.97 2.63 26.50
CA PRO A 13 19.91 1.17 26.45
C PRO A 13 20.31 0.72 25.03
N PRO A 14 21.04 -0.40 24.89
CA PRO A 14 21.40 -0.92 23.59
C PRO A 14 20.17 -1.25 22.76
N PHE A 15 20.25 -1.01 21.45
CA PHE A 15 19.21 -1.47 20.54
C PHE A 15 19.12 -3.00 20.57
N LYS A 16 17.90 -3.54 20.45
CA LYS A 16 17.73 -4.97 20.24
C LYS A 16 18.43 -5.38 18.95
N PRO A 17 19.11 -6.54 18.92
CA PRO A 17 19.69 -7.04 17.69
C PRO A 17 18.61 -7.15 16.59
N LEU A 18 18.92 -6.64 15.41
CA LEU A 18 18.06 -6.86 14.25
C LEU A 18 18.14 -8.33 13.85
N PRO A 19 17.02 -8.96 13.50
CA PRO A 19 17.01 -10.33 13.01
C PRO A 19 17.49 -10.38 11.53
N GLN A 20 18.59 -9.70 11.25
CA GLN A 20 19.15 -9.56 9.90
C GLN A 20 20.55 -10.13 9.87
N LYS A 21 20.92 -10.67 8.71
CA LYS A 21 22.29 -11.08 8.41
C LYS A 21 23.21 -9.85 8.46
N ALA A 22 24.44 -10.06 8.87
CA ALA A 22 25.46 -9.02 8.77
C ALA A 22 25.59 -8.56 7.29
N PRO A 23 25.85 -7.28 7.04
CA PRO A 23 26.07 -6.80 5.67
C PRO A 23 27.25 -7.57 5.02
N ASP A 24 26.99 -8.13 3.85
CA ASP A 24 27.99 -8.76 2.99
C ASP A 24 27.84 -8.15 1.59
N ILE A 25 28.81 -7.31 1.22
CA ILE A 25 28.76 -6.54 -0.02
C ILE A 25 30.06 -6.68 -0.81
N SER A 26 29.95 -6.71 -2.13
CA SER A 26 31.06 -6.55 -3.06
C SER A 26 31.00 -5.17 -3.72
N VAL A 27 32.17 -4.56 -3.90
CA VAL A 27 32.33 -3.24 -4.54
C VAL A 27 33.26 -3.38 -5.73
N GLU A 28 32.76 -3.09 -6.92
CA GLU A 28 33.52 -3.02 -8.17
C GLU A 28 33.66 -1.55 -8.59
N ARG A 29 34.89 -1.10 -8.81
CA ARG A 29 35.16 0.22 -9.36
C ARG A 29 35.62 0.07 -10.80
N ARG A 30 34.86 0.64 -11.74
CA ARG A 30 35.20 0.58 -13.15
C ARG A 30 36.11 1.72 -13.58
N PRO A 31 36.86 1.55 -14.70
CA PRO A 31 37.76 2.61 -15.21
C PRO A 31 37.03 3.90 -15.61
N ASP A 32 35.74 3.80 -15.97
CA ASP A 32 34.89 4.94 -16.32
C ASP A 32 34.35 5.71 -15.11
N GLY A 33 34.81 5.38 -13.89
CA GLY A 33 34.39 6.01 -12.64
C GLY A 33 33.09 5.44 -12.03
N VAL A 34 32.42 4.49 -12.68
CA VAL A 34 31.24 3.82 -12.15
C VAL A 34 31.61 2.92 -10.98
N VAL A 35 30.87 3.03 -9.88
CA VAL A 35 31.00 2.16 -8.71
C VAL A 35 29.76 1.27 -8.62
N LEU A 36 29.97 -0.04 -8.73
CA LEU A 36 28.90 -1.03 -8.54
C LEU A 36 29.00 -1.61 -7.13
N VAL A 37 27.90 -1.51 -6.39
CA VAL A 37 27.78 -2.12 -5.06
C VAL A 37 26.70 -3.21 -5.15
N ARG A 38 27.04 -4.42 -4.72
CA ARG A 38 26.13 -5.57 -4.76
C ARG A 38 26.06 -6.24 -3.39
N SER A 39 24.88 -6.67 -2.99
CA SER A 39 24.74 -7.62 -1.88
C SER A 39 25.17 -9.00 -2.34
N ASN A 40 25.96 -9.71 -1.52
CA ASN A 40 26.32 -11.10 -1.74
C ASN A 40 25.27 -12.07 -1.15
N HIS A 41 24.29 -11.56 -0.39
CA HIS A 41 23.18 -12.37 0.06
C HIS A 41 22.25 -12.71 -1.10
N ALA A 42 21.94 -13.99 -1.25
CA ALA A 42 20.90 -14.42 -2.17
C ALA A 42 19.52 -13.90 -1.73
N PRO A 43 18.64 -13.54 -2.67
CA PRO A 43 17.24 -13.27 -2.34
C PRO A 43 16.61 -14.46 -1.60
N GLY A 44 15.72 -14.18 -0.66
CA GLY A 44 14.91 -15.19 -0.01
C GLY A 44 13.76 -15.69 -0.90
N ALA A 45 12.87 -16.47 -0.30
CA ALA A 45 11.63 -16.86 -0.96
C ALA A 45 10.75 -15.63 -1.21
N GLY A 46 10.06 -15.63 -2.34
CA GLY A 46 9.08 -14.61 -2.70
C GLY A 46 7.85 -15.24 -3.33
N PRO A 47 6.73 -14.50 -3.42
CA PRO A 47 5.52 -15.01 -4.07
C PRO A 47 5.73 -15.13 -5.57
N ARG A 48 4.97 -16.04 -6.20
CA ARG A 48 4.90 -16.14 -7.66
C ARG A 48 4.41 -14.83 -8.28
N THR A 49 3.32 -14.28 -7.75
CA THR A 49 2.80 -12.93 -8.02
C THR A 49 2.05 -12.42 -6.79
N ILE A 50 1.71 -11.13 -6.76
CA ILE A 50 0.92 -10.58 -5.64
C ILE A 50 -0.52 -11.14 -5.64
N ALA A 51 -1.06 -11.48 -6.81
CA ALA A 51 -2.37 -12.14 -6.90
C ALA A 51 -2.36 -13.52 -6.23
N HIS A 52 -1.34 -14.34 -6.52
CA HIS A 52 -1.17 -15.66 -5.88
C HIS A 52 -0.93 -15.52 -4.37
N LEU A 53 -0.20 -14.48 -3.95
CA LEU A 53 0.07 -14.23 -2.54
C LEU A 53 -1.22 -14.03 -1.73
N LEU A 54 -2.19 -13.25 -2.23
CA LEU A 54 -3.46 -13.09 -1.54
C LEU A 54 -4.22 -14.42 -1.44
N ALA A 55 -4.26 -15.21 -2.52
CA ALA A 55 -4.90 -16.52 -2.54
C ALA A 55 -4.28 -17.47 -1.50
N GLU A 56 -2.93 -17.53 -1.44
CA GLU A 56 -2.20 -18.33 -0.46
C GLU A 56 -2.50 -17.90 0.98
N ARG A 57 -2.52 -16.59 1.26
CA ARG A 57 -2.79 -16.07 2.60
C ARG A 57 -4.25 -16.28 3.01
N ALA A 58 -5.19 -16.15 2.09
CA ALA A 58 -6.60 -16.46 2.32
C ALA A 58 -6.82 -17.95 2.65
N ALA A 59 -6.10 -18.85 1.99
CA ALA A 59 -6.14 -20.29 2.29
C ALA A 59 -5.53 -20.63 3.65
N LEU A 60 -4.42 -19.96 4.04
CA LEU A 60 -3.73 -20.20 5.30
C LEU A 60 -4.43 -19.56 6.52
N PHE A 61 -5.04 -18.40 6.33
CA PHE A 61 -5.57 -17.56 7.41
C PHE A 61 -6.94 -16.96 7.07
N PRO A 62 -7.96 -17.77 6.69
CA PRO A 62 -9.23 -17.26 6.13
C PRO A 62 -9.93 -16.25 7.04
N ASP A 63 -9.91 -16.47 8.34
CA ASP A 63 -10.64 -15.65 9.33
C ASP A 63 -9.79 -14.55 9.97
N ARG A 64 -8.49 -14.46 9.62
CA ARG A 64 -7.62 -13.44 10.18
C ARG A 64 -7.94 -12.08 9.59
N PRO A 65 -8.11 -11.02 10.44
CA PRO A 65 -8.25 -9.65 9.96
C PRO A 65 -7.07 -9.25 9.06
N TYR A 66 -7.38 -8.79 7.84
CA TYR A 66 -6.37 -8.34 6.88
C TYR A 66 -6.28 -6.83 6.82
N LEU A 67 -7.37 -6.16 6.49
CA LEU A 67 -7.47 -4.71 6.38
C LEU A 67 -8.43 -4.20 7.43
N GLN A 68 -8.05 -3.15 8.14
CA GLN A 68 -8.91 -2.55 9.16
C GLN A 68 -8.93 -1.04 8.98
N GLN A 69 -10.11 -0.45 8.98
CA GLN A 69 -10.36 0.98 8.88
C GLN A 69 -11.31 1.41 9.99
N ARG A 70 -11.13 2.62 10.50
CA ARG A 70 -12.03 3.18 11.51
C ARG A 70 -13.38 3.55 10.89
N LEU A 71 -14.45 3.25 11.60
CA LEU A 71 -15.70 3.94 11.34
C LEU A 71 -15.61 5.42 11.75
N PRO A 72 -16.40 6.31 11.11
CA PRO A 72 -16.40 7.74 11.42
C PRO A 72 -16.52 8.04 12.92
N GLY A 73 -15.94 9.16 13.36
CA GLY A 73 -15.98 9.56 14.77
C GLY A 73 -15.07 8.75 15.69
N HIS A 74 -13.98 8.19 15.18
CA HIS A 74 -13.08 7.29 15.90
C HIS A 74 -13.80 6.04 16.44
N GLY A 75 -14.72 5.50 15.63
CA GLY A 75 -15.47 4.28 15.92
C GLY A 75 -14.60 3.01 15.94
N PRO A 76 -15.20 1.82 16.05
CA PRO A 76 -14.46 0.57 16.04
C PRO A 76 -13.70 0.36 14.72
N TRP A 77 -12.67 -0.48 14.78
CA TRP A 77 -12.00 -0.99 13.60
C TRP A 77 -12.89 -2.02 12.92
N VAL A 78 -13.07 -1.85 11.60
CA VAL A 78 -13.86 -2.76 10.76
C VAL A 78 -13.11 -3.03 9.46
N GLY A 79 -13.38 -4.18 8.86
CA GLY A 79 -12.82 -4.53 7.57
C GLY A 79 -12.72 -6.03 7.37
N PRO A 80 -12.34 -6.47 6.17
CA PRO A 80 -12.36 -7.86 5.78
C PRO A 80 -11.23 -8.68 6.42
N SER A 81 -11.53 -9.95 6.65
CA SER A 81 -10.53 -11.00 6.82
C SER A 81 -9.83 -11.29 5.49
N TYR A 82 -8.77 -12.12 5.52
CA TYR A 82 -8.11 -12.56 4.29
C TYR A 82 -9.05 -13.31 3.35
N GLY A 83 -9.89 -14.19 3.89
CA GLY A 83 -10.87 -14.93 3.11
C GLY A 83 -11.93 -14.05 2.48
N GLU A 84 -12.43 -13.06 3.23
CA GLU A 84 -13.40 -12.09 2.73
C GLU A 84 -12.79 -11.18 1.66
N ALA A 85 -11.57 -10.68 1.88
CA ALA A 85 -10.85 -9.87 0.90
C ALA A 85 -10.57 -10.64 -0.41
N PHE A 86 -10.23 -11.92 -0.31
CA PHE A 86 -10.00 -12.76 -1.48
C PHE A 86 -11.29 -12.99 -2.28
N ARG A 87 -12.41 -13.33 -1.62
CA ARG A 87 -13.71 -13.49 -2.28
C ARG A 87 -14.18 -12.20 -2.97
N ALA A 88 -14.04 -11.06 -2.28
CA ALA A 88 -14.37 -9.75 -2.86
C ALA A 88 -13.49 -9.44 -4.09
N ALA A 89 -12.18 -9.76 -4.01
CA ALA A 89 -11.28 -9.58 -5.13
C ALA A 89 -11.63 -10.49 -6.34
N GLU A 90 -12.08 -11.71 -6.10
CA GLU A 90 -12.54 -12.60 -7.17
C GLU A 90 -13.82 -12.08 -7.82
N GLY A 91 -14.79 -11.56 -7.06
CA GLY A 91 -15.98 -10.92 -7.61
C GLY A 91 -15.66 -9.70 -8.48
N ILE A 92 -14.80 -8.80 -7.97
CA ILE A 92 -14.33 -7.64 -8.74
C ILE A 92 -13.58 -8.07 -10.00
N ALA A 93 -12.73 -9.10 -9.91
CA ALA A 93 -12.02 -9.63 -11.07
C ALA A 93 -12.98 -10.18 -12.13
N GLN A 94 -14.00 -10.93 -11.72
CA GLN A 94 -15.01 -11.45 -12.64
C GLN A 94 -15.77 -10.31 -13.34
N TRP A 95 -16.18 -9.30 -12.58
CA TRP A 95 -16.85 -8.12 -13.15
C TRP A 95 -16.01 -7.43 -14.24
N LEU A 96 -14.69 -7.31 -14.03
CA LEU A 96 -13.76 -6.75 -15.02
C LEU A 96 -13.66 -7.65 -16.26
N LEU A 97 -13.52 -8.96 -16.07
CA LEU A 97 -13.42 -9.93 -17.17
C LEU A 97 -14.71 -9.99 -18.00
N ASP A 98 -15.89 -9.95 -17.37
CA ASP A 98 -17.20 -9.96 -18.05
C ASP A 98 -17.39 -8.74 -18.97
N ARG A 99 -16.66 -7.65 -18.70
CA ARG A 99 -16.64 -6.44 -19.53
C ARG A 99 -15.50 -6.41 -20.53
N GLY A 100 -14.78 -7.51 -20.66
CA GLY A 100 -13.71 -7.70 -21.63
C GLY A 100 -12.42 -6.94 -21.28
N LEU A 101 -12.25 -6.48 -20.02
CA LEU A 101 -11.01 -5.82 -19.62
C LEU A 101 -9.89 -6.87 -19.42
N GLY A 102 -8.69 -6.51 -19.83
CA GLY A 102 -7.52 -7.37 -19.74
C GLY A 102 -6.21 -6.61 -19.53
N LYS A 103 -5.11 -7.27 -19.82
CA LYS A 103 -3.72 -6.77 -19.57
C LYS A 103 -3.38 -5.44 -20.29
N ASP A 104 -4.08 -5.11 -21.34
CA ASP A 104 -3.84 -3.92 -22.17
C ASP A 104 -4.75 -2.74 -21.77
N ASP A 105 -5.67 -2.97 -20.83
CA ASP A 105 -6.53 -1.95 -20.24
C ASP A 105 -5.99 -1.49 -18.87
N SER A 106 -6.71 -0.58 -18.20
CA SER A 106 -6.40 -0.24 -16.82
C SER A 106 -7.62 0.26 -16.05
N VAL A 107 -7.52 0.18 -14.71
CA VAL A 107 -8.45 0.81 -13.77
C VAL A 107 -7.75 1.99 -13.10
N MET A 108 -8.29 3.20 -13.22
CA MET A 108 -7.76 4.39 -12.54
C MET A 108 -8.45 4.57 -11.18
N VAL A 109 -7.68 4.82 -10.13
CA VAL A 109 -8.21 5.10 -8.79
C VAL A 109 -7.94 6.55 -8.42
N LEU A 110 -8.99 7.30 -8.09
CA LEU A 110 -8.90 8.71 -7.70
C LEU A 110 -8.87 8.93 -6.19
N SER A 111 -9.31 7.94 -5.42
CA SER A 111 -9.47 8.01 -3.97
C SER A 111 -8.16 7.84 -3.19
N ALA A 112 -8.19 8.28 -1.94
CA ALA A 112 -7.16 7.94 -0.96
C ALA A 112 -7.18 6.44 -0.61
N ASN A 113 -6.33 6.02 0.33
CA ASN A 113 -6.35 4.65 0.85
C ASN A 113 -7.68 4.37 1.53
N SER A 114 -8.23 3.20 1.28
CA SER A 114 -9.39 2.65 1.97
C SER A 114 -9.45 1.14 1.80
N VAL A 115 -10.28 0.47 2.56
CA VAL A 115 -10.56 -0.96 2.38
C VAL A 115 -11.03 -1.21 0.94
N GLU A 116 -11.94 -0.41 0.42
CA GLU A 116 -12.51 -0.56 -0.91
C GLU A 116 -11.46 -0.36 -2.01
N HIS A 117 -10.56 0.63 -1.86
CA HIS A 117 -9.43 0.81 -2.78
C HIS A 117 -8.55 -0.45 -2.82
N ALA A 118 -8.26 -1.05 -1.65
CA ALA A 118 -7.48 -2.29 -1.59
C ALA A 118 -8.19 -3.46 -2.26
N LEU A 119 -9.51 -3.60 -2.07
CA LEU A 119 -10.29 -4.66 -2.72
C LEU A 119 -10.28 -4.50 -4.24
N VAL A 120 -10.49 -3.27 -4.75
CA VAL A 120 -10.36 -2.97 -6.19
C VAL A 120 -8.96 -3.30 -6.70
N MET A 121 -7.92 -2.93 -5.95
CA MET A 121 -6.53 -3.24 -6.32
C MET A 121 -6.29 -4.75 -6.40
N HIS A 122 -6.79 -5.52 -5.44
CA HIS A 122 -6.69 -6.97 -5.47
C HIS A 122 -7.52 -7.59 -6.59
N GLY A 123 -8.71 -7.08 -6.89
CA GLY A 123 -9.52 -7.52 -8.02
C GLY A 123 -8.80 -7.32 -9.35
N CYS A 124 -8.17 -6.17 -9.53
CA CYS A 124 -7.32 -5.89 -10.69
C CYS A 124 -6.15 -6.89 -10.78
N TYR A 125 -5.50 -7.20 -9.66
CA TYR A 125 -4.43 -8.20 -9.67
C TYR A 125 -4.94 -9.60 -10.03
N GLN A 126 -6.12 -10.03 -9.54
CA GLN A 126 -6.69 -11.33 -9.85
C GLN A 126 -7.06 -11.48 -11.34
N SER A 127 -7.58 -10.41 -11.96
CA SER A 127 -7.98 -10.39 -13.38
C SER A 127 -6.82 -10.13 -14.35
N GLY A 128 -5.66 -9.69 -13.85
CA GLY A 128 -4.55 -9.25 -14.69
C GLY A 128 -4.73 -7.88 -15.35
N VAL A 129 -5.72 -7.11 -14.92
CA VAL A 129 -5.94 -5.72 -15.37
C VAL A 129 -5.06 -4.78 -14.54
N PRO A 130 -4.15 -3.99 -15.14
CA PRO A 130 -3.35 -3.02 -14.40
C PRO A 130 -4.19 -1.97 -13.66
N ILE A 131 -3.77 -1.59 -12.45
CA ILE A 131 -4.39 -0.51 -11.69
C ILE A 131 -3.49 0.72 -11.64
N ALA A 132 -4.07 1.93 -11.66
CA ALA A 132 -3.36 3.19 -11.60
C ALA A 132 -3.89 4.08 -10.45
N PRO A 133 -3.35 3.95 -9.23
CA PRO A 133 -3.66 4.87 -8.14
C PRO A 133 -3.11 6.27 -8.44
N ILE A 134 -4.00 7.26 -8.52
CA ILE A 134 -3.66 8.66 -8.81
C ILE A 134 -3.75 9.47 -7.52
N SER A 135 -2.83 10.42 -7.35
CA SER A 135 -2.90 11.34 -6.21
C SER A 135 -4.27 12.03 -6.17
N PRO A 136 -5.04 11.93 -5.05
CA PRO A 136 -6.34 12.61 -4.93
C PRO A 136 -6.28 14.11 -5.16
N ALA A 137 -5.12 14.74 -4.92
CA ALA A 137 -4.91 16.17 -5.16
C ALA A 137 -5.09 16.57 -6.64
N TYR A 138 -4.84 15.65 -7.60
CA TYR A 138 -5.03 15.93 -9.02
C TYR A 138 -6.51 16.02 -9.40
N SER A 139 -7.40 15.44 -8.60
CA SER A 139 -8.84 15.46 -8.77
C SER A 139 -9.55 16.49 -7.91
N LEU A 140 -9.10 16.66 -6.64
CA LEU A 140 -9.81 17.45 -5.63
C LEU A 140 -9.32 18.89 -5.50
N ILE A 141 -8.02 19.12 -5.74
CA ILE A 141 -7.40 20.45 -5.53
C ILE A 141 -7.23 21.18 -6.88
N SER A 142 -6.92 20.45 -7.95
CA SER A 142 -6.69 21.02 -9.27
C SER A 142 -7.98 21.62 -9.86
N SER A 143 -7.92 22.84 -10.32
CA SER A 143 -9.07 23.53 -10.98
C SER A 143 -9.25 23.11 -12.43
N ASP A 144 -8.15 22.84 -13.15
CA ASP A 144 -8.12 22.50 -14.58
C ASP A 144 -7.95 21.01 -14.87
N HIS A 145 -7.68 20.22 -13.82
CA HIS A 145 -7.38 18.79 -13.91
C HIS A 145 -6.24 18.43 -14.87
N ALA A 146 -5.28 19.34 -15.14
CA ALA A 146 -4.23 19.11 -16.13
C ALA A 146 -3.43 17.81 -15.85
N LYS A 147 -3.03 17.58 -14.57
CA LYS A 147 -2.29 16.37 -14.18
C LYS A 147 -3.17 15.12 -14.27
N LEU A 148 -4.45 15.20 -13.90
CA LEU A 148 -5.41 14.11 -14.03
C LEU A 148 -5.58 13.71 -15.50
N LYS A 149 -5.81 14.67 -16.39
CA LYS A 149 -5.92 14.45 -17.85
C LYS A 149 -4.66 13.81 -18.42
N HIS A 150 -3.49 14.26 -17.97
CA HIS A 150 -2.22 13.69 -18.38
C HIS A 150 -2.06 12.22 -17.94
N CYS A 151 -2.40 11.91 -16.67
CA CYS A 151 -2.40 10.53 -16.18
C CYS A 151 -3.38 9.67 -16.97
N PHE A 152 -4.59 10.18 -17.26
CA PHE A 152 -5.60 9.51 -18.08
C PHE A 152 -5.05 9.18 -19.47
N ALA A 153 -4.47 10.14 -20.17
CA ALA A 153 -3.89 9.93 -21.51
C ALA A 153 -2.72 8.94 -21.52
N THR A 154 -2.01 8.82 -20.37
CA THR A 154 -0.88 7.90 -20.19
C THR A 154 -1.33 6.46 -20.04
N VAL A 155 -2.32 6.19 -19.18
CA VAL A 155 -2.72 4.80 -18.83
C VAL A 155 -3.99 4.34 -19.55
N LYS A 156 -4.72 5.26 -20.20
CA LYS A 156 -5.94 4.99 -21.00
C LYS A 156 -6.90 4.03 -20.28
N PRO A 157 -7.41 4.41 -19.10
CA PRO A 157 -8.24 3.50 -18.30
C PRO A 157 -9.55 3.19 -19.02
N LYS A 158 -10.10 2.01 -18.72
CA LYS A 158 -11.48 1.63 -19.09
C LYS A 158 -12.45 1.76 -17.94
N ALA A 159 -11.95 1.71 -16.70
CA ALA A 159 -12.74 1.96 -15.52
C ALA A 159 -12.07 2.97 -14.58
N VAL A 160 -12.87 3.71 -13.85
CA VAL A 160 -12.45 4.71 -12.87
C VAL A 160 -13.15 4.43 -11.55
N PHE A 161 -12.37 4.24 -10.49
CA PHE A 161 -12.89 4.05 -9.15
C PHE A 161 -12.68 5.29 -8.28
N ALA A 162 -13.71 5.66 -7.52
CA ALA A 162 -13.63 6.63 -6.44
C ALA A 162 -14.53 6.22 -5.27
N GLN A 163 -14.15 6.57 -4.03
CA GLN A 163 -15.00 6.28 -2.86
C GLN A 163 -16.35 6.98 -2.93
N SER A 164 -16.38 8.23 -3.38
CA SER A 164 -17.60 9.03 -3.50
C SER A 164 -17.68 9.70 -4.85
N GLY A 165 -18.70 9.40 -5.62
CA GLY A 165 -18.95 10.08 -6.89
C GLY A 165 -19.31 11.54 -6.69
N THR A 166 -19.98 11.88 -5.60
CA THR A 166 -20.28 13.28 -5.24
C THR A 166 -19.00 14.07 -4.98
N GLN A 167 -18.07 13.53 -4.18
CA GLN A 167 -16.81 14.20 -3.88
C GLN A 167 -15.94 14.39 -5.13
N PHE A 168 -15.96 13.42 -6.05
CA PHE A 168 -15.15 13.41 -7.28
C PHE A 168 -15.94 13.84 -8.53
N ALA A 169 -17.15 14.41 -8.39
CA ALA A 169 -18.06 14.73 -9.50
C ALA A 169 -17.38 15.52 -10.62
N ARG A 170 -16.63 16.59 -10.29
CA ARG A 170 -15.90 17.40 -11.28
C ARG A 170 -14.83 16.61 -12.04
N ALA A 171 -14.15 15.70 -11.35
CA ALA A 171 -13.17 14.82 -11.99
C ALA A 171 -13.87 13.82 -12.92
N PHE A 172 -15.01 13.26 -12.51
CA PHE A 172 -15.83 12.37 -13.33
C PHE A 172 -16.35 13.06 -14.60
N GLU A 173 -16.87 14.28 -14.48
CA GLU A 173 -17.29 15.10 -15.63
C GLU A 173 -16.13 15.30 -16.60
N THR A 174 -14.95 15.67 -16.09
CA THR A 174 -13.75 15.84 -16.89
C THR A 174 -13.37 14.57 -17.64
N LEU A 175 -13.35 13.41 -16.95
CA LEU A 175 -12.96 12.14 -17.54
C LEU A 175 -14.02 11.62 -18.53
N ARG A 176 -15.31 11.79 -18.23
CA ARG A 176 -16.42 11.42 -19.12
C ARG A 176 -16.41 12.24 -20.42
N ALA A 177 -15.99 13.50 -20.33
CA ALA A 177 -15.80 14.34 -21.52
C ALA A 177 -14.63 13.88 -22.41
N LEU A 178 -13.62 13.20 -21.84
CA LEU A 178 -12.49 12.62 -22.58
C LEU A 178 -12.84 11.27 -23.22
N ASP A 179 -13.58 10.44 -22.49
CA ASP A 179 -14.06 9.14 -22.98
C ASP A 179 -15.43 8.81 -22.34
N PRO A 180 -16.52 8.93 -23.12
CA PRO A 180 -17.86 8.62 -22.62
C PRO A 180 -18.10 7.13 -22.36
N SER A 181 -17.22 6.24 -22.84
CA SER A 181 -17.35 4.79 -22.67
C SER A 181 -16.80 4.27 -21.34
N LEU A 182 -16.25 5.14 -20.49
CA LEU A 182 -15.69 4.77 -19.20
C LEU A 182 -16.74 4.18 -18.26
N PHE A 183 -16.36 3.10 -17.58
CA PHE A 183 -17.10 2.61 -16.42
C PHE A 183 -16.66 3.42 -15.18
N PHE A 184 -17.63 4.02 -14.50
CA PHE A 184 -17.40 4.66 -13.22
C PHE A 184 -17.89 3.76 -12.11
N VAL A 185 -17.06 3.52 -11.10
CA VAL A 185 -17.36 2.69 -9.93
C VAL A 185 -17.21 3.53 -8.68
N THR A 186 -18.21 3.51 -7.79
CA THR A 186 -18.17 4.24 -6.53
C THR A 186 -18.67 3.38 -5.36
N VAL A 187 -18.28 3.72 -4.14
CA VAL A 187 -18.78 3.04 -2.95
C VAL A 187 -20.20 3.52 -2.62
N ASP A 188 -20.47 4.82 -2.80
CA ASP A 188 -21.76 5.45 -2.50
C ASP A 188 -22.84 5.25 -3.58
N GLY A 189 -22.53 4.59 -4.69
CA GLY A 189 -23.50 4.30 -5.76
C GLY A 189 -24.09 5.58 -6.39
N THR A 190 -23.30 6.66 -6.47
CA THR A 190 -23.72 7.92 -7.10
C THR A 190 -24.27 7.69 -8.51
N GLU A 191 -25.31 8.41 -8.89
CA GLU A 191 -25.95 8.32 -10.20
C GLU A 191 -24.93 8.37 -11.35
N GLY A 192 -25.09 7.46 -12.31
CA GLY A 192 -24.15 7.29 -13.44
C GLY A 192 -22.85 6.57 -13.09
N SER A 193 -22.80 5.90 -11.93
CA SER A 193 -21.74 4.97 -11.56
C SER A 193 -22.32 3.61 -11.12
N THR A 194 -21.51 2.56 -11.22
CA THR A 194 -21.81 1.24 -10.68
C THR A 194 -21.38 1.22 -9.20
N PRO A 195 -22.24 0.78 -8.26
CA PRO A 195 -21.84 0.63 -6.87
C PRO A 195 -20.82 -0.50 -6.73
N LEU A 196 -19.78 -0.29 -5.90
CA LEU A 196 -18.73 -1.30 -5.68
C LEU A 196 -19.30 -2.64 -5.17
N SER A 197 -20.42 -2.61 -4.43
CA SER A 197 -21.10 -3.82 -3.96
C SER A 197 -21.48 -4.75 -5.11
N GLU A 198 -21.93 -4.21 -6.26
CA GLU A 198 -22.23 -5.02 -7.45
C GLU A 198 -21.00 -5.79 -7.93
N LEU A 199 -19.83 -5.16 -7.93
CA LEU A 199 -18.60 -5.81 -8.33
C LEU A 199 -18.20 -6.92 -7.35
N VAL A 200 -18.31 -6.63 -6.05
CA VAL A 200 -17.96 -7.57 -4.97
C VAL A 200 -18.90 -8.79 -4.98
N GLU A 201 -20.19 -8.59 -5.30
CA GLU A 201 -21.22 -9.62 -5.32
C GLU A 201 -21.25 -10.42 -6.64
N THR A 202 -20.46 -10.02 -7.65
CA THR A 202 -20.38 -10.77 -8.91
C THR A 202 -19.82 -12.18 -8.64
N ALA A 203 -20.57 -13.19 -9.04
CA ALA A 203 -20.18 -14.58 -8.82
C ALA A 203 -18.97 -14.95 -9.69
N PRO A 204 -17.82 -15.34 -9.11
CA PRO A 204 -16.64 -15.71 -9.88
C PRO A 204 -16.86 -17.01 -10.62
N THR A 205 -16.34 -17.09 -11.85
CA THR A 205 -16.26 -18.31 -12.66
C THR A 205 -14.83 -18.87 -12.67
N GLY A 206 -14.60 -19.96 -13.40
CA GLY A 206 -13.26 -20.50 -13.64
C GLY A 206 -12.31 -19.51 -14.34
N ASP A 207 -12.85 -18.50 -15.01
CA ASP A 207 -12.04 -17.52 -15.78
C ASP A 207 -11.12 -16.70 -14.90
N VAL A 208 -11.54 -16.36 -13.65
CA VAL A 208 -10.69 -15.66 -12.68
C VAL A 208 -9.47 -16.51 -12.31
N ALA A 209 -9.68 -17.80 -12.07
CA ALA A 209 -8.57 -18.71 -11.77
C ALA A 209 -7.61 -18.85 -12.97
N VAL A 210 -8.15 -18.95 -14.18
CA VAL A 210 -7.36 -18.99 -15.42
C VAL A 210 -6.58 -17.68 -15.59
N ALA A 211 -7.21 -16.52 -15.44
CA ALA A 211 -6.56 -15.23 -15.55
C ALA A 211 -5.39 -15.12 -14.55
N ARG A 212 -5.61 -15.49 -13.28
CA ARG A 212 -4.57 -15.50 -12.24
C ARG A 212 -3.40 -16.43 -12.61
N GLU A 213 -3.67 -17.65 -13.09
CA GLU A 213 -2.64 -18.61 -13.47
C GLU A 213 -1.79 -18.15 -14.67
N MET A 214 -2.33 -17.34 -15.56
CA MET A 214 -1.60 -16.75 -16.69
C MET A 214 -0.61 -15.66 -16.27
N LEU A 215 -0.74 -15.10 -15.05
CA LEU A 215 0.15 -14.07 -14.55
C LEU A 215 1.57 -14.60 -14.31
N ASN A 216 2.54 -13.75 -14.64
CA ASN A 216 3.95 -14.03 -14.43
C ASN A 216 4.71 -12.76 -13.99
N ASN A 217 6.02 -12.88 -13.81
CA ASN A 217 6.87 -11.79 -13.34
C ASN A 217 6.88 -10.55 -14.25
N HIS A 218 6.54 -10.69 -15.53
CA HIS A 218 6.50 -9.59 -16.50
C HIS A 218 5.11 -8.95 -16.63
N SER A 219 4.07 -9.56 -16.05
CA SER A 219 2.72 -9.00 -16.06
C SER A 219 2.70 -7.68 -15.30
N VAL A 220 2.25 -6.60 -15.96
CA VAL A 220 2.09 -5.29 -15.33
C VAL A 220 0.92 -5.36 -14.36
N ALA A 221 1.16 -5.00 -13.11
CA ALA A 221 0.16 -5.02 -12.05
C ALA A 221 -0.40 -3.63 -11.77
N LYS A 222 0.46 -2.60 -11.81
CA LYS A 222 0.04 -1.22 -11.58
C LYS A 222 0.92 -0.20 -12.31
N TYR A 223 0.39 1.00 -12.42
CA TYR A 223 1.14 2.19 -12.81
C TYR A 223 1.24 3.15 -11.63
N LEU A 224 2.45 3.55 -11.26
CA LEU A 224 2.69 4.60 -10.27
C LEU A 224 3.19 5.86 -10.96
N PHE A 225 2.70 7.01 -10.50
CA PHE A 225 3.09 8.30 -11.06
C PHE A 225 4.09 9.02 -10.16
N THR A 226 5.26 9.34 -10.71
CA THR A 226 6.29 10.11 -10.02
C THR A 226 6.22 11.58 -10.40
N SER A 227 6.67 12.47 -9.52
CA SER A 227 6.85 13.88 -9.85
C SER A 227 7.93 14.02 -10.92
N GLY A 228 7.53 14.23 -12.17
CA GLY A 228 8.47 14.45 -13.27
C GLY A 228 9.26 15.75 -13.09
N SER A 229 10.52 15.77 -13.50
CA SER A 229 11.37 16.99 -13.54
C SER A 229 10.76 18.10 -14.41
N THR A 230 9.84 17.76 -15.31
CA THR A 230 9.12 18.68 -16.21
C THR A 230 7.79 19.19 -15.63
N GLY A 231 7.47 18.87 -14.38
CA GLY A 231 6.22 19.25 -13.72
C GLY A 231 5.02 18.34 -14.00
N MET A 232 5.05 17.53 -15.07
CA MET A 232 4.01 16.53 -15.36
C MET A 232 4.41 15.15 -14.82
N PRO A 233 3.44 14.39 -14.24
CA PRO A 233 3.72 13.07 -13.68
C PRO A 233 4.20 12.08 -14.75
N LYS A 234 5.21 11.27 -14.43
CA LYS A 234 5.65 10.16 -15.28
C LYS A 234 5.05 8.84 -14.79
N GLY A 235 4.33 8.14 -15.67
CA GLY A 235 3.80 6.80 -15.38
C GLY A 235 4.90 5.75 -15.43
N VAL A 236 5.07 5.03 -14.33
CA VAL A 236 6.07 3.95 -14.18
C VAL A 236 5.33 2.63 -13.99
N PRO A 237 5.41 1.70 -14.97
CA PRO A 237 4.80 0.38 -14.81
C PRO A 237 5.52 -0.40 -13.70
N GLN A 238 4.73 -1.07 -12.89
CA GLN A 238 5.18 -1.97 -11.84
C GLN A 238 4.69 -3.37 -12.16
N THR A 239 5.60 -4.31 -12.40
CA THR A 239 5.23 -5.70 -12.66
C THR A 239 5.06 -6.47 -11.35
N HIS A 240 4.34 -7.60 -11.41
CA HIS A 240 4.26 -8.53 -10.28
C HIS A 240 5.66 -8.99 -9.84
N GLY A 241 6.56 -9.23 -10.79
CA GLY A 241 7.94 -9.64 -10.51
C GLY A 241 8.76 -8.57 -9.78
N MET A 242 8.60 -7.29 -10.12
CA MET A 242 9.25 -6.18 -9.39
C MET A 242 8.81 -6.16 -7.92
N MET A 243 7.51 -6.31 -7.67
CA MET A 243 6.96 -6.31 -6.30
C MET A 243 7.39 -7.58 -5.53
N ALA A 244 7.35 -8.74 -6.17
CA ALA A 244 7.83 -10.01 -5.59
C ALA A 244 9.33 -9.97 -5.26
N ALA A 245 10.14 -9.34 -6.12
CA ALA A 245 11.58 -9.21 -5.90
C ALA A 245 11.92 -8.36 -4.66
N VAL A 246 11.13 -7.33 -4.34
CA VAL A 246 11.31 -6.55 -3.10
C VAL A 246 11.07 -7.43 -1.88
N ILE A 247 10.01 -8.24 -1.90
CA ILE A 247 9.70 -9.20 -0.82
C ILE A 247 10.85 -10.21 -0.67
N ALA A 248 11.27 -10.83 -1.77
CA ALA A 248 12.35 -11.80 -1.77
C ALA A 248 13.69 -11.19 -1.32
N GLY A 249 14.00 -9.98 -1.75
CA GLY A 249 15.20 -9.25 -1.33
C GLY A 249 15.22 -8.98 0.18
N THR A 250 14.10 -8.50 0.73
CA THR A 250 13.95 -8.28 2.17
C THR A 250 14.05 -9.61 2.94
N GLY A 251 13.39 -10.66 2.46
CA GLY A 251 13.44 -12.00 3.06
C GLY A 251 14.85 -12.60 3.07
N GLY A 252 15.65 -12.34 2.02
CA GLY A 252 17.04 -12.78 1.92
C GLY A 252 17.98 -12.17 2.97
N LEU A 253 17.61 -11.05 3.55
CA LEU A 253 18.38 -10.37 4.60
C LEU A 253 18.03 -10.86 6.02
N ILE A 254 16.96 -11.64 6.19
CA ILE A 254 16.59 -12.18 7.50
C ILE A 254 17.58 -13.27 7.89
N SER A 255 18.07 -13.21 9.15
CA SER A 255 18.94 -14.26 9.68
C SER A 255 18.19 -15.60 9.77
N PRO A 256 18.82 -16.73 9.41
CA PRO A 256 18.25 -18.07 9.63
C PRO A 256 17.91 -18.34 11.10
N ASP A 257 18.66 -17.73 12.02
CA ASP A 257 18.49 -17.87 13.46
C ASP A 257 17.50 -16.85 14.03
N ALA A 258 16.85 -16.04 13.18
CA ALA A 258 15.87 -15.06 13.63
C ALA A 258 14.66 -15.78 14.27
N PRO A 259 14.27 -15.43 15.51
CA PRO A 259 13.07 -15.98 16.07
C PRO A 259 11.84 -15.60 15.22
N PRO A 260 10.85 -16.49 15.10
CA PRO A 260 9.62 -16.15 14.44
C PRO A 260 8.96 -14.92 15.10
N PRO A 261 8.15 -14.15 14.37
CA PRO A 261 7.40 -13.05 14.95
C PRO A 261 6.50 -13.54 16.11
N ASP A 262 6.52 -12.83 17.26
CA ASP A 262 5.54 -13.07 18.30
C ASP A 262 4.19 -12.50 17.85
N GLY A 263 3.18 -13.35 17.74
CA GLY A 263 1.83 -12.96 17.34
C GLY A 263 1.68 -12.57 15.86
N VAL A 264 0.53 -11.96 15.56
CA VAL A 264 0.20 -11.49 14.21
C VAL A 264 0.87 -10.15 13.95
N PRO A 265 1.68 -10.00 12.88
CA PRO A 265 2.25 -8.72 12.52
C PRO A 265 1.17 -7.65 12.31
N GLN A 266 1.40 -6.45 12.82
CA GLN A 266 0.49 -5.32 12.68
C GLN A 266 1.24 -4.12 12.13
N ALA A 267 0.59 -3.39 11.22
CA ALA A 267 1.06 -2.10 10.73
C ALA A 267 -0.06 -1.07 10.83
N LEU A 268 0.29 0.15 11.18
CA LEU A 268 -0.58 1.32 11.14
C LEU A 268 0.04 2.29 10.13
N ASP A 269 -0.66 2.55 9.00
CA ASP A 269 -0.07 3.33 7.89
C ASP A 269 -1.08 4.29 7.26
N TRP A 270 -0.66 5.55 7.09
CA TRP A 270 -1.40 6.62 6.43
C TRP A 270 -0.85 6.96 5.04
N MET A 271 0.36 6.47 4.72
CA MET A 271 1.07 6.86 3.50
C MET A 271 0.31 6.42 2.24
N PRO A 272 0.21 7.29 1.22
CA PRO A 272 -0.62 7.02 0.05
C PRO A 272 -0.11 5.86 -0.81
N TRP A 273 -1.01 4.98 -1.23
CA TRP A 273 -0.67 3.83 -2.10
C TRP A 273 -0.37 4.21 -3.55
N SER A 274 -0.59 5.46 -3.92
CA SER A 274 -0.06 6.03 -5.17
C SER A 274 1.47 6.23 -5.11
N HIS A 275 2.11 6.01 -3.95
CA HIS A 275 3.55 6.09 -3.75
C HIS A 275 4.15 4.69 -3.51
N ILE A 276 5.35 4.44 -4.07
CA ILE A 276 5.98 3.12 -4.08
C ILE A 276 6.24 2.56 -2.67
N SER A 277 6.63 3.40 -1.70
CA SER A 277 6.95 2.93 -0.35
C SER A 277 5.74 2.31 0.35
N ALA A 278 4.59 2.99 0.35
CA ALA A 278 3.37 2.46 0.95
C ALA A 278 2.68 1.44 0.05
N GLY A 279 2.47 1.77 -1.23
CA GLY A 279 1.69 0.95 -2.15
C GLY A 279 2.36 -0.34 -2.61
N ASN A 280 3.68 -0.47 -2.51
CA ASN A 280 4.39 -1.69 -2.85
C ASN A 280 5.09 -2.30 -1.63
N ILE A 281 5.92 -1.53 -0.90
CA ILE A 281 6.74 -2.10 0.18
C ILE A 281 5.86 -2.34 1.41
N GLY A 282 5.15 -1.34 1.92
CA GLY A 282 4.32 -1.45 3.12
C GLY A 282 3.15 -2.43 2.91
N PHE A 283 2.33 -2.18 1.89
CA PHE A 283 1.13 -2.96 1.61
C PHE A 283 1.44 -4.43 1.31
N ASN A 284 2.36 -4.71 0.39
CA ASN A 284 2.71 -6.10 0.05
C ASN A 284 3.55 -6.78 1.16
N GLY A 285 4.31 -6.00 1.94
CA GLY A 285 5.07 -6.53 3.07
C GLY A 285 4.17 -7.09 4.18
N ILE A 286 3.10 -6.37 4.54
CA ILE A 286 2.15 -6.86 5.54
C ILE A 286 1.34 -8.05 5.01
N LEU A 287 0.98 -8.04 3.73
CA LEU A 287 0.33 -9.17 3.06
C LEU A 287 1.24 -10.42 3.10
N TRP A 288 2.54 -10.27 2.75
CA TRP A 288 3.50 -11.37 2.81
C TRP A 288 3.67 -11.94 4.22
N ALA A 289 3.71 -11.07 5.22
CA ALA A 289 3.81 -11.47 6.61
C ALA A 289 2.53 -12.13 7.17
N GLY A 290 1.42 -12.14 6.43
CA GLY A 290 0.12 -12.60 6.91
C GLY A 290 -0.39 -11.75 8.08
N GLY A 291 -0.06 -10.47 8.09
CA GLY A 291 -0.38 -9.53 9.16
C GLY A 291 -1.67 -8.75 8.93
N THR A 292 -1.96 -7.82 9.83
CA THR A 292 -3.10 -6.89 9.74
C THR A 292 -2.61 -5.49 9.44
N LEU A 293 -3.17 -4.85 8.40
CA LEU A 293 -2.94 -3.45 8.06
C LEU A 293 -4.09 -2.61 8.60
N TYR A 294 -3.78 -1.71 9.51
CA TYR A 294 -4.68 -0.69 10.01
C TYR A 294 -4.47 0.59 9.19
N LEU A 295 -5.53 1.07 8.55
CA LEU A 295 -5.50 2.29 7.75
C LEU A 295 -5.61 3.49 8.69
N ASP A 296 -4.55 4.30 8.72
CA ASP A 296 -4.52 5.49 9.55
C ASP A 296 -5.03 6.70 8.74
N GLU A 297 -6.01 7.39 9.28
CA GLU A 297 -6.51 8.63 8.69
C GLU A 297 -5.71 9.86 9.18
N GLY A 298 -4.85 9.66 10.18
CA GLY A 298 -3.94 10.68 10.67
C GLY A 298 -2.84 11.00 9.67
N LYS A 299 -2.37 12.25 9.73
CA LYS A 299 -1.23 12.72 8.92
C LYS A 299 -0.30 13.53 9.80
N PRO A 300 1.01 13.58 9.52
CA PRO A 300 1.95 14.37 10.31
C PRO A 300 1.84 15.87 9.99
N LEU A 301 0.66 16.39 10.22
CA LEU A 301 0.28 17.79 10.06
C LEU A 301 -0.41 18.27 11.33
N PRO A 302 -0.29 19.57 11.69
CA PRO A 302 -0.99 20.14 12.83
C PRO A 302 -2.51 19.86 12.76
N GLY A 303 -3.10 19.42 13.87
CA GLY A 303 -4.53 19.10 13.98
C GLY A 303 -4.97 17.78 13.31
N GLN A 304 -4.06 17.05 12.65
CA GLN A 304 -4.37 15.77 12.01
C GLN A 304 -3.63 14.59 12.66
N PHE A 305 -2.47 14.83 13.27
CA PHE A 305 -1.64 13.79 13.86
C PHE A 305 -2.24 13.19 15.14
N GLU A 306 -3.15 13.89 15.79
CA GLU A 306 -3.90 13.42 16.96
C GLU A 306 -4.70 12.15 16.64
N THR A 307 -5.14 11.96 15.40
CA THR A 307 -5.80 10.73 14.95
C THR A 307 -4.83 9.55 15.01
N THR A 308 -3.61 9.70 14.49
CA THR A 308 -2.54 8.68 14.61
C THR A 308 -2.25 8.36 16.08
N ILE A 309 -2.12 9.40 16.94
CA ILE A 309 -1.90 9.21 18.38
C ILE A 309 -3.02 8.38 19.01
N LYS A 310 -4.29 8.71 18.73
CA LYS A 310 -5.44 7.94 19.23
C LYS A 310 -5.41 6.49 18.74
N ASN A 311 -5.08 6.27 17.48
CA ASN A 311 -5.00 4.92 16.92
C ASN A 311 -3.89 4.08 17.58
N LEU A 312 -2.77 4.70 17.97
CA LEU A 312 -1.66 4.01 18.64
C LEU A 312 -1.96 3.58 20.08
N TYR A 313 -3.06 3.99 20.71
CA TYR A 313 -3.52 3.42 21.96
C TYR A 313 -4.12 2.02 21.79
N ASP A 314 -4.74 1.76 20.62
CA ASP A 314 -5.42 0.51 20.34
C ASP A 314 -4.56 -0.44 19.50
N VAL A 315 -3.71 0.13 18.63
CA VAL A 315 -2.83 -0.62 17.74
C VAL A 315 -1.39 -0.47 18.18
N SER A 316 -0.76 -1.61 18.55
CA SER A 316 0.67 -1.67 18.86
C SER A 316 1.41 -2.25 17.62
N PRO A 317 1.92 -1.42 16.71
CA PRO A 317 2.48 -1.90 15.47
C PRO A 317 3.77 -2.70 15.70
N SER A 318 3.97 -3.76 14.93
CA SER A 318 5.24 -4.51 14.91
C SER A 318 6.29 -3.82 14.03
N SER A 319 5.83 -3.04 13.05
CA SER A 319 6.66 -2.17 12.23
C SER A 319 5.93 -0.85 12.02
N PHE A 320 6.63 0.26 12.19
CA PHE A 320 6.09 1.60 11.99
C PHE A 320 7.01 2.40 11.06
N GLY A 321 6.46 2.81 9.91
CA GLY A 321 7.14 3.64 8.93
C GLY A 321 6.45 4.99 8.77
N SER A 322 7.21 6.09 8.72
CA SER A 322 6.63 7.41 8.49
C SER A 322 7.66 8.43 8.00
N ALA A 323 7.20 9.66 7.71
CA ALA A 323 8.08 10.78 7.44
C ALA A 323 8.80 11.25 8.73
N PRO A 324 10.02 11.82 8.64
CA PRO A 324 10.78 12.25 9.82
C PRO A 324 10.02 13.17 10.79
N ILE A 325 9.18 14.07 10.26
CA ILE A 325 8.38 14.99 11.07
C ILE A 325 7.37 14.24 11.97
N ALA A 326 6.84 13.11 11.52
CA ALA A 326 5.92 12.30 12.32
C ALA A 326 6.61 11.74 13.58
N PHE A 327 7.88 11.37 13.46
CA PHE A 327 8.64 10.87 14.61
C PHE A 327 8.90 11.97 15.65
N GLY A 328 9.15 13.21 15.22
CA GLY A 328 9.24 14.36 16.13
C GLY A 328 7.94 14.56 16.90
N MET A 329 6.81 14.62 16.20
CA MET A 329 5.48 14.79 16.83
C MET A 329 5.14 13.61 17.75
N LEU A 330 5.48 12.38 17.36
CA LEU A 330 5.26 11.20 18.17
C LEU A 330 6.13 11.19 19.43
N ALA A 331 7.41 11.58 19.34
CA ALA A 331 8.30 11.69 20.48
C ALA A 331 7.77 12.67 21.52
N GLU A 332 7.37 13.88 21.11
CA GLU A 332 6.76 14.87 22.00
C GLU A 332 5.48 14.35 22.67
N ALA A 333 4.62 13.62 21.94
CA ALA A 333 3.43 13.03 22.51
C ALA A 333 3.76 11.95 23.56
N MET A 334 4.74 11.09 23.28
CA MET A 334 5.17 10.02 24.20
C MET A 334 5.91 10.54 25.44
N GLU A 335 6.58 11.69 25.38
CA GLU A 335 7.17 12.35 26.54
C GLU A 335 6.09 12.79 27.54
N ARG A 336 4.94 13.22 27.03
CA ARG A 336 3.81 13.68 27.86
C ARG A 336 2.89 12.55 28.30
N ASP A 337 2.89 11.41 27.61
CA ASP A 337 1.99 10.30 27.86
C ASP A 337 2.71 8.94 27.92
N PRO A 338 3.04 8.46 29.13
CA PRO A 338 3.66 7.15 29.33
C PRO A 338 2.77 5.97 28.87
N LYS A 339 1.43 6.13 28.79
CA LYS A 339 0.53 5.09 28.31
C LYS A 339 0.69 4.91 26.79
N LEU A 340 0.70 6.00 26.03
CA LEU A 340 0.99 6.00 24.61
C LEU A 340 2.35 5.33 24.33
N ARG A 341 3.39 5.75 25.06
CA ARG A 341 4.73 5.17 24.94
C ARG A 341 4.74 3.66 25.14
N ARG A 342 4.07 3.16 26.17
CA ARG A 342 3.96 1.71 26.42
C ARG A 342 3.22 0.99 25.30
N SER A 343 2.11 1.55 24.82
CA SER A 343 1.34 0.96 23.70
C SER A 343 2.17 0.89 22.43
N PHE A 344 2.83 1.99 22.06
CA PHE A 344 3.63 2.06 20.85
C PHE A 344 4.78 1.05 20.82
N PHE A 345 5.53 0.94 21.93
CA PHE A 345 6.71 0.06 22.00
C PHE A 345 6.39 -1.40 22.37
N LYS A 346 5.13 -1.73 22.67
CA LYS A 346 4.75 -3.07 23.14
C LYS A 346 5.16 -4.19 22.18
N ASN A 347 4.84 -4.04 20.90
CA ASN A 347 5.10 -5.04 19.85
C ASN A 347 6.15 -4.58 18.84
N LEU A 348 6.67 -3.36 18.97
CA LEU A 348 7.52 -2.75 17.99
C LEU A 348 8.87 -3.47 17.84
N ARG A 349 9.23 -3.77 16.59
CA ARG A 349 10.49 -4.42 16.21
C ARG A 349 11.33 -3.52 15.31
N THR A 350 10.68 -2.84 14.37
CA THR A 350 11.36 -2.00 13.37
C THR A 350 10.71 -0.64 13.24
N LEU A 351 11.56 0.37 13.08
CA LEU A 351 11.17 1.72 12.70
C LEU A 351 11.79 2.03 11.34
N GLY A 352 11.00 2.56 10.43
CA GLY A 352 11.46 3.02 9.14
C GLY A 352 11.13 4.50 8.94
N TYR A 353 12.05 5.28 8.40
CA TYR A 353 11.77 6.65 8.00
C TYR A 353 12.38 6.94 6.64
N GLY A 354 11.71 7.82 5.88
CA GLY A 354 12.16 8.27 4.58
C GLY A 354 11.42 9.53 4.16
N GLY A 355 12.03 10.32 3.27
CA GLY A 355 11.45 11.54 2.74
C GLY A 355 12.50 12.60 2.45
#